data_27d6f81174f4042388d67cf2671a2554
#
_entry.id   27d6f81174f4042388d67cf2671a2554
#
_cell.length_a   1.000
_cell.length_b   1.000
_cell.length_c   1.000
_cell.angle_alpha   90.00
_cell.angle_beta   90.00
_cell.angle_gamma   90.00
#
_symmetry.space_group_name_H-M   'P 1'
#
loop_
_entity.id
_entity.type
_entity.pdbx_description
1 polymer ?
#
loop_
_entity_poly.entity_id
_entity_poly.type
_entity_poly.pdbx_seq_one_letter_code
_entity_poly.pdbx_strand_id
1 'polypeptide(L)'
;RQRQMCIRDSDKIGSKGIFVKEIEDELLSGKIHMAVHSMKDMPDEPAAGLTFAKAWKREDPRDVLVLKNAASLDELPHGAVIGTGSKRRKYQLLKLRPDLKVVGIRGNIDTRLRKLYDGEIIYEEVADNTVNNNEIANEKQNKYSEYRLDGIVLAAAGIKRIGRDSEITQYFSEDDMIPAPAQGTLALELRADNAKLMAKLDALSDEKTNLCAGIEREFLKRIGGNCYLPVAASVSYTHLRAHE
;
A
#
# COMPACT_ATOMS: atom_id res chain seq x y z
N ARG A 1 -10.58 6.17 -19.97
CA ARG A 1 -11.88 6.23 -19.26
C ARG A 1 -11.79 5.34 -18.04
N GLN A 2 -11.53 5.91 -16.87
CA GLN A 2 -11.68 5.19 -15.59
C GLN A 2 -13.18 4.95 -15.35
N ARG A 3 -13.57 3.67 -15.28
CA ARG A 3 -14.89 3.29 -14.76
C ARG A 3 -14.83 3.35 -13.24
N GLN A 4 -15.61 4.26 -12.62
CA GLN A 4 -15.93 4.19 -11.21
C GLN A 4 -16.81 2.95 -10.96
N MET A 5 -16.23 1.92 -10.37
CA MET A 5 -16.99 0.80 -9.84
C MET A 5 -17.42 1.07 -8.40
N CYS A 6 -18.68 0.77 -8.08
CA CYS A 6 -19.28 0.95 -6.76
C CYS A 6 -18.46 0.27 -5.67
N ILE A 7 -18.11 1.04 -4.64
CA ILE A 7 -17.20 0.70 -3.54
C ILE A 7 -17.73 -0.42 -2.62
N ARG A 8 -19.02 -0.78 -2.72
CA ARG A 8 -19.67 -1.74 -1.80
C ARG A 8 -19.34 -3.23 -2.06
N ASP A 9 -18.93 -3.60 -3.26
CA ASP A 9 -18.71 -5.01 -3.62
C ASP A 9 -17.25 -5.45 -3.63
N SER A 10 -16.30 -4.51 -3.42
CA SER A 10 -14.87 -4.79 -3.54
C SER A 10 -14.25 -5.54 -2.35
N ASP A 11 -14.94 -5.66 -1.22
CA ASP A 11 -14.42 -6.38 -0.05
C ASP A 11 -14.73 -7.89 -0.12
N LYS A 12 -15.68 -8.31 -0.98
CA LYS A 12 -16.08 -9.71 -1.17
C LYS A 12 -15.43 -10.38 -2.39
N ILE A 13 -14.97 -9.59 -3.35
CA ILE A 13 -14.27 -10.09 -4.54
C ILE A 13 -12.98 -9.28 -4.59
N GLY A 14 -11.82 -9.91 -4.40
CA GLY A 14 -10.52 -9.26 -4.36
C GLY A 14 -10.31 -8.29 -5.54
N SER A 15 -10.71 -7.04 -5.38
CA SER A 15 -10.74 -6.01 -6.44
C SER A 15 -9.38 -5.75 -7.10
N LYS A 16 -8.27 -6.08 -6.43
CA LYS A 16 -6.93 -6.06 -7.02
C LYS A 16 -6.78 -7.10 -8.13
N GLY A 17 -7.41 -8.28 -8.00
CA GLY A 17 -7.35 -9.34 -9.01
C GLY A 17 -8.01 -8.97 -10.33
N ILE A 18 -9.03 -8.12 -10.35
CA ILE A 18 -9.76 -7.79 -11.60
C ILE A 18 -8.90 -6.88 -12.49
N PHE A 19 -8.26 -5.84 -11.93
CA PHE A 19 -7.40 -4.94 -12.72
C PHE A 19 -6.12 -5.62 -13.20
N VAL A 20 -5.52 -6.48 -12.36
CA VAL A 20 -4.34 -7.24 -12.74
C VAL A 20 -4.69 -8.21 -13.86
N LYS A 21 -5.83 -8.90 -13.77
CA LYS A 21 -6.28 -9.84 -14.79
C LYS A 21 -6.50 -9.20 -16.16
N GLU A 22 -7.12 -8.02 -16.24
CA GLU A 22 -7.30 -7.30 -17.50
C GLU A 22 -5.94 -6.98 -18.17
N ILE A 23 -4.94 -6.57 -17.36
CA ILE A 23 -3.57 -6.30 -17.84
C ILE A 23 -2.88 -7.59 -18.28
N GLU A 24 -3.03 -8.68 -17.52
CA GLU A 24 -2.48 -10.00 -17.87
C GLU A 24 -3.07 -10.53 -19.19
N ASP A 25 -4.39 -10.38 -19.40
CA ASP A 25 -5.05 -10.75 -20.67
C ASP A 25 -4.51 -9.91 -21.85
N GLU A 26 -4.25 -8.63 -21.66
CA GLU A 26 -3.63 -7.77 -22.69
C GLU A 26 -2.17 -8.14 -22.97
N LEU A 27 -1.40 -8.57 -21.96
CA LEU A 27 -0.05 -9.12 -22.15
C LEU A 27 -0.09 -10.42 -22.93
N LEU A 28 -0.93 -11.38 -22.54
CA LEU A 28 -1.05 -12.69 -23.19
C LEU A 28 -1.52 -12.56 -24.65
N SER A 29 -2.44 -11.67 -24.94
CA SER A 29 -2.88 -11.38 -26.30
C SER A 29 -1.86 -10.61 -27.15
N GLY A 30 -0.77 -10.11 -26.55
CA GLY A 30 0.24 -9.32 -27.24
C GLY A 30 -0.19 -7.88 -27.55
N LYS A 31 -1.33 -7.43 -27.02
CA LYS A 31 -1.82 -6.06 -27.19
C LYS A 31 -0.93 -5.04 -26.49
N ILE A 32 -0.38 -5.42 -25.34
CA ILE A 32 0.70 -4.73 -24.67
C ILE A 32 1.90 -5.67 -24.53
N HIS A 33 3.09 -5.12 -24.36
CA HIS A 33 4.34 -5.92 -24.35
C HIS A 33 4.93 -6.04 -22.94
N MET A 34 4.60 -5.10 -22.07
CA MET A 34 5.08 -5.03 -20.69
C MET A 34 4.07 -4.29 -19.84
N ALA A 35 3.91 -4.73 -18.60
CA ALA A 35 3.20 -4.02 -17.55
C ALA A 35 4.15 -3.68 -16.41
N VAL A 36 3.89 -2.54 -15.76
CA VAL A 36 4.70 -2.05 -14.63
C VAL A 36 3.82 -1.97 -13.40
N HIS A 37 4.21 -2.69 -12.36
CA HIS A 37 3.47 -2.78 -11.11
C HIS A 37 4.34 -2.39 -9.92
N SER A 38 3.72 -2.12 -8.78
CA SER A 38 4.41 -2.11 -7.49
C SER A 38 4.63 -3.55 -7.03
N MET A 39 5.86 -3.99 -6.87
CA MET A 39 6.19 -5.38 -6.57
C MET A 39 5.51 -5.88 -5.27
N LYS A 40 5.38 -5.03 -4.28
CA LYS A 40 4.69 -5.34 -3.01
C LYS A 40 3.21 -5.74 -3.17
N ASP A 41 2.60 -5.37 -4.30
CA ASP A 41 1.17 -5.62 -4.58
C ASP A 41 0.96 -6.83 -5.50
N MET A 42 2.05 -7.42 -6.01
CA MET A 42 2.01 -8.57 -6.92
C MET A 42 2.00 -9.90 -6.17
N PRO A 43 1.32 -10.94 -6.73
CA PRO A 43 1.39 -12.29 -6.20
C PRO A 43 2.82 -12.82 -6.30
N ASP A 44 3.12 -13.90 -5.56
CA ASP A 44 4.45 -14.52 -5.58
C ASP A 44 4.78 -15.16 -6.91
N GLU A 45 3.79 -15.73 -7.57
CA GLU A 45 3.91 -16.37 -8.88
C GLU A 45 3.09 -15.58 -9.91
N PRO A 46 3.67 -15.26 -11.07
CA PRO A 46 2.92 -14.64 -12.18
C PRO A 46 1.91 -15.61 -12.77
N ALA A 47 0.93 -15.10 -13.51
CA ALA A 47 -0.01 -15.92 -14.23
C ALA A 47 0.68 -16.81 -15.28
N ALA A 48 0.06 -17.95 -15.61
CA ALA A 48 0.61 -18.88 -16.60
C ALA A 48 0.88 -18.17 -17.94
N GLY A 49 2.08 -18.34 -18.47
CA GLY A 49 2.53 -17.67 -19.70
C GLY A 49 3.12 -16.28 -19.51
N LEU A 50 3.07 -15.74 -18.29
CA LEU A 50 3.72 -14.48 -17.91
C LEU A 50 4.91 -14.73 -16.99
N THR A 51 5.76 -13.71 -16.83
CA THR A 51 6.91 -13.74 -15.95
C THR A 51 7.30 -12.32 -15.54
N PHE A 52 8.11 -12.19 -14.50
CA PHE A 52 8.72 -10.93 -14.10
C PHE A 52 10.18 -10.87 -14.56
N ALA A 53 10.58 -9.75 -15.15
CA ALA A 53 11.99 -9.43 -15.35
C ALA A 53 12.66 -9.14 -14.00
N LYS A 54 14.01 -9.20 -13.99
CA LYS A 54 14.79 -8.80 -12.83
C LYS A 54 14.49 -7.36 -12.46
N ALA A 55 14.42 -7.08 -11.18
CA ALA A 55 14.08 -5.77 -10.66
C ALA A 55 15.20 -4.75 -10.95
N TRP A 56 14.77 -3.55 -11.31
CA TRP A 56 15.65 -2.39 -11.43
C TRP A 56 15.91 -1.79 -10.05
N LYS A 57 16.83 -0.81 -10.00
CA LYS A 57 17.19 -0.11 -8.75
C LYS A 57 15.96 0.32 -7.97
N ARG A 58 15.89 -0.13 -6.72
CA ARG A 58 14.81 0.17 -5.76
C ARG A 58 14.81 1.65 -5.42
N GLU A 59 13.65 2.25 -5.40
CA GLU A 59 13.42 3.56 -4.81
C GLU A 59 13.29 3.41 -3.28
N ASP A 60 13.34 4.53 -2.55
CA ASP A 60 13.24 4.59 -1.09
C ASP A 60 12.10 3.71 -0.55
N PRO A 61 12.41 2.65 0.21
CA PRO A 61 11.42 1.69 0.70
C PRO A 61 10.57 2.22 1.86
N ARG A 62 10.99 3.32 2.49
CA ARG A 62 10.37 3.85 3.69
C ARG A 62 8.92 4.29 3.48
N ASP A 63 8.18 4.31 4.58
CA ASP A 63 6.92 5.02 4.65
C ASP A 63 7.15 6.48 5.02
N VAL A 64 6.21 7.33 4.62
CA VAL A 64 6.26 8.78 4.88
C VAL A 64 4.93 9.26 5.41
N LEU A 65 5.01 10.30 6.21
CA LEU A 65 3.87 11.03 6.73
C LEU A 65 3.72 12.33 5.94
N VAL A 66 2.51 12.62 5.51
CA VAL A 66 2.11 13.91 4.93
C VAL A 66 1.07 14.50 5.86
N LEU A 67 1.38 15.67 6.44
CA LEU A 67 0.54 16.36 7.40
C LEU A 67 0.00 17.65 6.80
N LYS A 68 -1.17 18.07 7.29
CA LYS A 68 -1.81 19.30 6.83
C LYS A 68 -1.29 20.53 7.60
N ASN A 69 -1.19 20.44 8.94
CA ASN A 69 -0.96 21.58 9.81
C ASN A 69 0.08 21.33 10.92
N ALA A 70 0.92 20.31 10.80
CA ALA A 70 1.98 20.00 11.74
C ALA A 70 3.26 19.64 11.01
N ALA A 71 4.42 19.82 11.64
CA ALA A 71 5.72 19.53 11.03
C ALA A 71 6.24 18.11 11.35
N SER A 72 5.65 17.43 12.32
CA SER A 72 6.05 16.07 12.70
C SER A 72 4.90 15.29 13.34
N LEU A 73 5.10 13.97 13.48
CA LEU A 73 4.17 13.09 14.19
C LEU A 73 3.96 13.53 15.65
N ASP A 74 5.03 14.03 16.29
CA ASP A 74 5.02 14.42 17.70
C ASP A 74 4.24 15.72 17.93
N GLU A 75 4.19 16.60 16.94
CA GLU A 75 3.45 17.86 17.00
C GLU A 75 1.94 17.71 16.78
N LEU A 76 1.48 16.51 16.36
CA LEU A 76 0.06 16.27 16.20
C LEU A 76 -0.69 16.32 17.53
N PRO A 77 -1.87 16.96 17.60
CA PRO A 77 -2.70 16.98 18.78
C PRO A 77 -3.12 15.57 19.20
N HIS A 78 -3.45 15.41 20.48
CA HIS A 78 -4.01 14.16 20.99
C HIS A 78 -5.30 13.80 20.25
N GLY A 79 -5.40 12.55 19.81
CA GLY A 79 -6.55 12.06 19.05
C GLY A 79 -6.58 12.48 17.57
N ALA A 80 -5.48 13.01 17.01
CA ALA A 80 -5.38 13.38 15.62
C ALA A 80 -5.71 12.19 14.69
N VAL A 81 -6.29 12.49 13.53
CA VAL A 81 -6.83 11.52 12.58
C VAL A 81 -5.86 11.28 11.43
N ILE A 82 -5.32 10.07 11.32
CA ILE A 82 -4.38 9.69 10.26
C ILE A 82 -5.00 8.67 9.31
N GLY A 83 -4.97 8.99 8.02
CA GLY A 83 -5.52 8.15 6.97
C GLY A 83 -4.53 7.10 6.45
N THR A 84 -4.90 5.82 6.49
CA THR A 84 -4.19 4.74 5.79
C THR A 84 -5.11 3.54 5.55
N GLY A 85 -5.03 2.92 4.37
CA GLY A 85 -5.71 1.65 4.09
C GLY A 85 -4.88 0.42 4.46
N SER A 86 -3.68 0.58 5.02
CA SER A 86 -2.77 -0.51 5.35
C SER A 86 -2.85 -0.87 6.83
N LYS A 87 -3.25 -2.11 7.14
CA LYS A 87 -3.24 -2.64 8.51
C LYS A 87 -1.84 -2.59 9.12
N ARG A 88 -0.80 -2.93 8.34
CA ARG A 88 0.60 -2.85 8.75
C ARG A 88 0.96 -1.45 9.27
N ARG A 89 0.67 -0.39 8.49
CA ARG A 89 0.91 0.99 8.90
C ARG A 89 0.09 1.38 10.12
N LYS A 90 -1.19 1.00 10.15
CA LYS A 90 -2.09 1.28 11.28
C LYS A 90 -1.51 0.77 12.59
N TYR A 91 -1.11 -0.50 12.65
CA TYR A 91 -0.60 -1.10 13.89
C TYR A 91 0.74 -0.49 14.33
N GLN A 92 1.67 -0.27 13.39
CA GLN A 92 2.95 0.34 13.71
C GLN A 92 2.79 1.81 14.14
N LEU A 93 1.90 2.57 13.48
CA LEU A 93 1.61 3.94 13.89
C LEU A 93 0.99 4.03 15.29
N LEU A 94 0.04 3.13 15.61
CA LEU A 94 -0.56 3.07 16.95
C LEU A 94 0.42 2.58 18.03
N LYS A 95 1.47 1.85 17.67
CA LYS A 95 2.57 1.53 18.59
C LYS A 95 3.38 2.78 18.96
N LEU A 96 3.61 3.68 18.00
CA LEU A 96 4.32 4.95 18.22
C LEU A 96 3.45 5.96 18.95
N ARG A 97 2.20 6.10 18.56
CA ARG A 97 1.23 7.08 19.08
C ARG A 97 -0.12 6.39 19.30
N PRO A 98 -0.34 5.77 20.46
CA PRO A 98 -1.57 5.00 20.78
C PRO A 98 -2.84 5.87 20.84
N ASP A 99 -2.68 7.16 21.00
CA ASP A 99 -3.78 8.15 21.08
C ASP A 99 -4.39 8.49 19.71
N LEU A 100 -3.68 8.20 18.61
CA LEU A 100 -4.16 8.55 17.27
C LEU A 100 -5.41 7.77 16.87
N LYS A 101 -6.23 8.41 16.06
CA LYS A 101 -7.30 7.74 15.31
C LYS A 101 -6.81 7.40 13.92
N VAL A 102 -6.77 6.12 13.59
CA VAL A 102 -6.31 5.67 12.27
C VAL A 102 -7.46 5.15 11.45
N VAL A 103 -7.84 5.89 10.41
CA VAL A 103 -8.99 5.64 9.55
C VAL A 103 -8.60 5.12 8.17
N GLY A 104 -9.48 4.31 7.58
CA GLY A 104 -9.26 3.71 6.27
C GLY A 104 -9.44 4.73 5.13
N ILE A 105 -8.42 4.94 4.28
CA ILE A 105 -8.56 5.73 3.06
C ILE A 105 -8.24 4.89 1.81
N ARG A 106 -8.97 5.15 0.74
CA ARG A 106 -8.81 4.48 -0.57
C ARG A 106 -8.55 5.51 -1.66
N GLY A 107 -8.04 5.02 -2.79
CA GLY A 107 -7.68 5.80 -3.96
C GLY A 107 -6.18 5.75 -4.25
N ASN A 108 -5.77 6.31 -5.39
CA ASN A 108 -4.38 6.54 -5.73
C ASN A 108 -3.78 7.67 -4.85
N ILE A 109 -2.50 7.97 -5.03
CA ILE A 109 -1.80 8.96 -4.20
C ILE A 109 -2.45 10.34 -4.34
N ASP A 110 -2.73 10.80 -5.56
CA ASP A 110 -3.35 12.10 -5.80
C ASP A 110 -4.73 12.20 -5.13
N THR A 111 -5.53 11.13 -5.22
CA THR A 111 -6.84 11.08 -4.55
C THR A 111 -6.70 11.19 -3.03
N ARG A 112 -5.70 10.51 -2.44
CA ARG A 112 -5.48 10.56 -0.99
C ARG A 112 -4.98 11.92 -0.53
N LEU A 113 -4.08 12.54 -1.28
CA LEU A 113 -3.58 13.89 -1.01
C LEU A 113 -4.72 14.91 -1.13
N ARG A 114 -5.57 14.79 -2.15
CA ARG A 114 -6.75 15.64 -2.29
C ARG A 114 -7.69 15.50 -1.09
N LYS A 115 -7.99 14.27 -0.64
CA LYS A 115 -8.83 14.03 0.55
C LYS A 115 -8.27 14.70 1.80
N LEU A 116 -6.94 14.71 1.96
CA LEU A 116 -6.28 15.41 3.06
C LEU A 116 -6.47 16.92 2.94
N TYR A 117 -6.13 17.50 1.79
CA TYR A 117 -6.08 18.96 1.63
C TYR A 117 -7.47 19.60 1.51
N ASP A 118 -8.39 18.97 0.80
CA ASP A 118 -9.77 19.45 0.64
C ASP A 118 -10.60 19.24 1.92
N GLY A 119 -10.07 18.48 2.90
CA GLY A 119 -10.77 18.18 4.14
C GLY A 119 -12.01 17.31 3.93
N GLU A 120 -11.97 16.41 2.95
CA GLU A 120 -13.06 15.46 2.67
C GLU A 120 -13.39 14.66 3.94
N ILE A 121 -14.68 14.51 4.23
CA ILE A 121 -15.13 13.71 5.39
C ILE A 121 -14.98 12.22 5.06
N ILE A 122 -14.30 11.51 5.94
CA ILE A 122 -14.16 10.07 5.88
C ILE A 122 -15.18 9.43 6.81
N TYR A 123 -15.96 8.50 6.28
CA TYR A 123 -16.97 7.75 7.02
C TYR A 123 -16.41 6.36 7.38
N GLU A 124 -16.39 6.02 8.66
CA GLU A 124 -16.12 4.67 9.14
C GLU A 124 -17.37 4.07 9.80
N GLU A 125 -17.66 2.81 9.48
CA GLU A 125 -18.73 2.06 10.12
C GLU A 125 -18.36 1.81 11.60
N VAL A 126 -19.22 2.23 12.51
CA VAL A 126 -19.04 1.96 13.94
C VAL A 126 -19.33 0.47 14.16
N ALA A 127 -18.33 -0.29 14.61
CA ALA A 127 -18.54 -1.66 15.02
C ALA A 127 -19.49 -1.67 16.25
N ASP A 128 -20.67 -2.19 16.05
CA ASP A 128 -21.69 -2.29 17.09
C ASP A 128 -21.26 -3.38 18.10
N ASN A 129 -20.53 -3.00 19.14
CA ASN A 129 -20.12 -3.89 20.24
C ASN A 129 -21.14 -3.91 21.39
N THR A 130 -22.35 -3.35 21.20
CA THR A 130 -23.40 -3.35 22.23
C THR A 130 -24.72 -3.90 21.69
N VAL A 131 -24.78 -5.22 21.50
CA VAL A 131 -26.10 -5.87 21.47
C VAL A 131 -26.53 -6.11 22.91
N ASN A 132 -27.04 -5.09 23.57
CA ASN A 132 -27.98 -5.29 24.66
C ASN A 132 -29.38 -5.43 24.06
N ASN A 133 -29.85 -6.67 23.97
CA ASN A 133 -31.22 -7.01 23.62
C ASN A 133 -32.18 -6.47 24.69
N ASN A 134 -32.62 -5.25 24.58
CA ASN A 134 -33.87 -4.78 25.21
C ASN A 134 -33.91 -3.25 25.21
N GLU A 135 -34.07 -2.64 24.04
CA GLU A 135 -34.77 -1.35 23.95
C GLU A 135 -35.28 -1.14 22.52
N ILE A 136 -36.58 -0.94 22.46
CA ILE A 136 -37.39 -0.82 21.25
C ILE A 136 -37.05 0.48 20.51
N ALA A 137 -36.72 0.31 19.25
CA ALA A 137 -36.85 1.23 18.12
C ALA A 137 -37.33 2.66 18.43
N ASN A 138 -36.41 3.63 18.34
CA ASN A 138 -36.68 4.96 17.75
C ASN A 138 -35.46 5.87 17.90
N GLU A 139 -34.38 5.54 17.18
CA GLU A 139 -33.40 6.54 16.71
C GLU A 139 -32.54 5.82 15.67
N LYS A 140 -32.49 6.36 14.48
CA LYS A 140 -31.47 5.99 13.49
C LYS A 140 -30.12 6.43 14.08
N GLN A 141 -29.52 5.63 14.96
CA GLN A 141 -28.17 5.83 15.42
C GLN A 141 -27.29 5.87 14.18
N ASN A 142 -26.54 6.95 14.05
CA ASN A 142 -25.58 7.14 12.97
C ASN A 142 -24.62 5.93 12.95
N LYS A 143 -24.83 5.03 11.99
CA LYS A 143 -24.02 3.83 11.77
C LYS A 143 -22.57 4.17 11.41
N TYR A 144 -22.27 5.44 11.18
CA TYR A 144 -21.00 5.93 10.69
C TYR A 144 -20.48 7.08 11.54
N SER A 145 -19.19 7.00 11.88
CA SER A 145 -18.46 8.14 12.44
C SER A 145 -17.80 8.94 11.31
N GLU A 146 -17.81 10.26 11.47
CA GLU A 146 -17.23 11.22 10.52
C GLU A 146 -15.87 11.68 11.00
N TYR A 147 -14.87 11.64 10.09
CA TYR A 147 -13.51 12.07 10.39
C TYR A 147 -12.98 13.02 9.34
N ARG A 148 -12.21 14.02 9.78
CA ARG A 148 -11.36 14.84 8.91
C ARG A 148 -9.92 14.47 9.16
N LEU A 149 -9.13 14.36 8.08
CA LEU A 149 -7.75 13.94 8.16
C LEU A 149 -6.84 15.09 8.61
N ASP A 150 -5.97 14.82 9.57
CA ASP A 150 -4.83 15.67 9.94
C ASP A 150 -3.58 15.27 9.15
N GLY A 151 -3.50 14.02 8.73
CA GLY A 151 -2.41 13.48 7.92
C GLY A 151 -2.73 12.15 7.25
N ILE A 152 -1.83 11.70 6.39
CA ILE A 152 -1.89 10.40 5.71
C ILE A 152 -0.51 9.73 5.67
N VAL A 153 -0.49 8.40 5.69
CA VAL A 153 0.76 7.64 5.51
C VAL A 153 0.81 7.05 4.11
N LEU A 154 1.88 7.36 3.39
CA LEU A 154 2.16 6.91 2.02
C LEU A 154 3.50 6.17 1.95
N ALA A 155 3.78 5.50 0.81
CA ALA A 155 5.12 5.01 0.51
C ALA A 155 5.94 6.10 -0.16
N ALA A 156 7.15 6.37 0.32
CA ALA A 156 8.06 7.37 -0.24
C ALA A 156 8.24 7.21 -1.75
N ALA A 157 8.50 5.98 -2.22
CA ALA A 157 8.65 5.68 -3.62
C ALA A 157 7.46 6.13 -4.49
N GLY A 158 6.25 6.03 -3.96
CA GLY A 158 5.05 6.40 -4.70
C GLY A 158 4.92 7.91 -4.88
N ILE A 159 5.08 8.69 -3.81
CA ILE A 159 4.96 10.15 -3.85
C ILE A 159 6.11 10.79 -4.65
N LYS A 160 7.33 10.25 -4.54
CA LYS A 160 8.50 10.69 -5.32
C LYS A 160 8.32 10.46 -6.82
N ARG A 161 7.77 9.29 -7.23
CA ARG A 161 7.53 8.98 -8.64
C ARG A 161 6.53 9.90 -9.33
N ILE A 162 5.64 10.53 -8.59
CA ILE A 162 4.71 11.54 -9.14
C ILE A 162 5.23 12.98 -8.96
N GLY A 163 6.48 13.16 -8.49
CA GLY A 163 7.11 14.46 -8.34
C GLY A 163 6.54 15.34 -7.22
N ARG A 164 5.93 14.71 -6.19
CA ARG A 164 5.32 15.42 -5.06
C ARG A 164 6.05 15.19 -3.74
N ASP A 165 7.34 14.92 -3.81
CA ASP A 165 8.21 14.69 -2.66
C ASP A 165 8.32 15.90 -1.71
N SER A 166 8.11 17.12 -2.21
CA SER A 166 8.04 18.33 -1.39
C SER A 166 6.86 18.34 -0.38
N GLU A 167 5.88 17.47 -0.58
CA GLU A 167 4.74 17.33 0.36
C GLU A 167 5.02 16.37 1.51
N ILE A 168 6.16 15.67 1.47
CA ILE A 168 6.57 14.79 2.57
C ILE A 168 6.93 15.64 3.78
N THR A 169 6.17 15.47 4.86
CA THR A 169 6.45 16.15 6.12
C THR A 169 7.51 15.41 6.93
N GLN A 170 7.40 14.06 6.98
CA GLN A 170 8.32 13.24 7.77
C GLN A 170 8.54 11.88 7.10
N TYR A 171 9.79 11.40 7.11
CA TYR A 171 10.13 10.02 6.79
C TYR A 171 10.15 9.20 8.07
N PHE A 172 9.49 8.05 8.08
CA PHE A 172 9.68 7.09 9.16
C PHE A 172 11.02 6.37 9.00
N SER A 173 11.73 6.19 10.10
CA SER A 173 12.86 5.26 10.12
C SER A 173 12.35 3.81 9.98
N GLU A 174 13.21 2.90 9.53
CA GLU A 174 12.84 1.48 9.47
C GLU A 174 12.72 0.83 10.87
N ASP A 175 13.20 1.50 11.91
CA ASP A 175 13.01 1.09 13.30
C ASP A 175 11.61 1.48 13.82
N ASP A 176 11.08 2.60 13.36
CA ASP A 176 9.76 3.09 13.75
C ASP A 176 8.66 2.43 12.91
N MET A 177 8.90 2.30 11.60
CA MET A 177 7.92 1.72 10.68
C MET A 177 8.60 0.87 9.61
N ILE A 178 8.62 -0.45 9.84
CA ILE A 178 9.17 -1.42 8.89
C ILE A 178 8.29 -1.43 7.63
N PRO A 179 8.88 -1.28 6.42
CA PRO A 179 8.13 -1.27 5.16
C PRO A 179 7.42 -2.59 4.85
N ALA A 180 6.53 -2.55 3.86
CA ALA A 180 6.00 -3.77 3.27
C ALA A 180 7.09 -4.48 2.45
N PRO A 181 7.10 -5.83 2.39
CA PRO A 181 8.03 -6.58 1.56
C PRO A 181 8.06 -6.05 0.12
N ALA A 182 9.26 -5.83 -0.40
CA ALA A 182 9.54 -5.27 -1.73
C ALA A 182 8.95 -3.86 -1.99
N GLN A 183 8.59 -3.10 -0.94
CA GLN A 183 8.15 -1.72 -1.10
C GLN A 183 9.24 -0.88 -1.78
N GLY A 184 8.86 -0.03 -2.73
CA GLY A 184 9.79 0.78 -3.53
C GLY A 184 10.30 0.10 -4.80
N THR A 185 10.16 -1.22 -4.93
CA THR A 185 10.56 -1.99 -6.10
C THR A 185 9.45 -2.05 -7.14
N LEU A 186 9.80 -1.94 -8.42
CA LEU A 186 8.91 -2.16 -9.54
C LEU A 186 8.97 -3.63 -9.98
N ALA A 187 7.82 -4.21 -10.27
CA ALA A 187 7.69 -5.48 -10.97
C ALA A 187 7.38 -5.22 -12.45
N LEU A 188 8.22 -5.73 -13.33
CA LEU A 188 8.10 -5.60 -14.77
C LEU A 188 7.58 -6.92 -15.30
N GLU A 189 6.30 -6.98 -15.61
CA GLU A 189 5.61 -8.18 -16.06
C GLU A 189 5.53 -8.23 -17.58
N LEU A 190 5.83 -9.37 -18.17
CA LEU A 190 5.82 -9.58 -19.61
C LEU A 190 5.54 -11.05 -19.93
N ARG A 191 5.28 -11.37 -21.21
CA ARG A 191 5.15 -12.76 -21.64
C ARG A 191 6.45 -13.53 -21.48
N ALA A 192 6.37 -14.74 -20.98
CA ALA A 192 7.51 -15.61 -20.73
C ALA A 192 8.29 -15.98 -22.01
N ASP A 193 7.62 -15.97 -23.16
CA ASP A 193 8.24 -16.26 -24.47
C ASP A 193 8.95 -15.07 -25.12
N ASN A 194 8.85 -13.86 -24.52
CA ASN A 194 9.49 -12.65 -25.05
C ASN A 194 10.94 -12.50 -24.58
N ALA A 195 11.80 -13.46 -24.95
CA ALA A 195 13.20 -13.47 -24.54
C ALA A 195 13.99 -12.20 -24.93
N LYS A 196 13.63 -11.59 -26.08
CA LYS A 196 14.31 -10.37 -26.54
C LYS A 196 14.03 -9.15 -25.64
N LEU A 197 12.78 -9.00 -25.21
CA LEU A 197 12.41 -7.94 -24.27
C LEU A 197 13.00 -8.23 -22.89
N MET A 198 12.91 -9.47 -22.40
CA MET A 198 13.47 -9.92 -21.15
C MET A 198 14.95 -9.55 -21.04
N ALA A 199 15.76 -9.89 -22.03
CA ALA A 199 17.20 -9.60 -22.03
C ALA A 199 17.47 -8.06 -21.94
N LYS A 200 16.66 -7.24 -22.58
CA LYS A 200 16.80 -5.78 -22.50
C LYS A 200 16.44 -5.24 -21.11
N LEU A 201 15.39 -5.76 -20.48
CA LEU A 201 14.96 -5.34 -19.15
C LEU A 201 15.98 -5.80 -18.09
N ASP A 202 16.45 -7.03 -18.19
CA ASP A 202 17.44 -7.61 -17.27
C ASP A 202 18.80 -6.92 -17.35
N ALA A 203 19.16 -6.33 -18.50
CA ALA A 203 20.38 -5.52 -18.64
C ALA A 203 20.38 -4.24 -17.75
N LEU A 204 19.21 -3.81 -17.29
CA LEU A 204 19.02 -2.65 -16.38
C LEU A 204 18.81 -3.11 -14.93
N SER A 205 18.96 -4.39 -14.65
CA SER A 205 18.70 -4.94 -13.33
C SER A 205 19.73 -4.46 -12.29
N ASP A 206 19.27 -4.41 -11.05
CA ASP A 206 20.10 -4.09 -9.89
C ASP A 206 20.20 -5.32 -8.97
N GLU A 207 21.40 -5.89 -8.83
CA GLU A 207 21.63 -7.13 -8.08
C GLU A 207 21.24 -6.99 -6.60
N LYS A 208 21.56 -5.85 -6.00
CA LYS A 208 21.23 -5.56 -4.60
C LYS A 208 19.72 -5.54 -4.40
N THR A 209 19.00 -4.87 -5.29
CA THR A 209 17.53 -4.83 -5.25
C THR A 209 16.93 -6.23 -5.40
N ASN A 210 17.42 -7.02 -6.36
CA ASN A 210 16.93 -8.38 -6.58
C ASN A 210 17.16 -9.28 -5.37
N LEU A 211 18.35 -9.20 -4.74
CA LEU A 211 18.64 -9.96 -3.53
C LEU A 211 17.71 -9.55 -2.37
N CYS A 212 17.66 -8.25 -2.04
CA CYS A 212 16.88 -7.77 -0.90
C CYS A 212 15.37 -8.03 -1.09
N ALA A 213 14.81 -7.63 -2.24
CA ALA A 213 13.41 -7.84 -2.53
C ALA A 213 13.04 -9.34 -2.63
N GLY A 214 13.95 -10.17 -3.14
CA GLY A 214 13.79 -11.61 -3.20
C GLY A 214 13.68 -12.24 -1.80
N ILE A 215 14.57 -11.86 -0.88
CA ILE A 215 14.54 -12.34 0.52
C ILE A 215 13.24 -11.88 1.22
N GLU A 216 12.87 -10.61 1.07
CA GLU A 216 11.63 -10.06 1.65
C GLU A 216 10.38 -10.80 1.15
N ARG A 217 10.32 -11.12 -0.14
CA ARG A 217 9.20 -11.88 -0.73
C ARG A 217 9.20 -13.34 -0.30
N GLU A 218 10.38 -13.98 -0.25
CA GLU A 218 10.50 -15.35 0.24
C GLU A 218 10.06 -15.47 1.70
N PHE A 219 10.42 -14.49 2.54
CA PHE A 219 9.92 -14.40 3.90
C PHE A 219 8.39 -14.35 3.93
N LEU A 220 7.77 -13.42 3.15
CA LEU A 220 6.31 -13.29 3.07
C LEU A 220 5.65 -14.60 2.64
N LYS A 221 6.21 -15.29 1.64
CA LYS A 221 5.73 -16.58 1.15
C LYS A 221 5.76 -17.66 2.24
N ARG A 222 6.86 -17.76 3.00
CA ARG A 222 7.04 -18.79 4.04
C ARG A 222 6.08 -18.65 5.22
N ILE A 223 5.73 -17.43 5.59
CA ILE A 223 4.74 -17.19 6.66
C ILE A 223 3.30 -17.28 6.17
N GLY A 224 3.07 -17.67 4.90
CA GLY A 224 1.74 -17.70 4.30
C GLY A 224 1.11 -16.31 4.18
N GLY A 225 1.95 -15.27 4.18
CA GLY A 225 1.52 -13.88 4.15
C GLY A 225 0.99 -13.47 2.78
N ASN A 226 0.12 -12.49 2.79
CA ASN A 226 -0.39 -11.82 1.59
C ASN A 226 -0.53 -10.32 1.86
N CYS A 227 -0.90 -9.54 0.84
CA CYS A 227 -1.02 -8.09 0.95
C CYS A 227 -2.11 -7.61 1.94
N TYR A 228 -2.95 -8.49 2.48
CA TYR A 228 -3.99 -8.18 3.47
C TYR A 228 -3.53 -8.38 4.92
N LEU A 229 -2.49 -9.15 5.14
CA LEU A 229 -1.92 -9.36 6.47
C LEU A 229 -1.03 -8.17 6.85
N PRO A 230 -0.93 -7.85 8.14
CA PRO A 230 -0.09 -6.74 8.64
C PRO A 230 1.40 -7.13 8.70
N VAL A 231 1.91 -7.75 7.65
CA VAL A 231 3.30 -8.20 7.56
C VAL A 231 4.20 -7.07 7.12
N ALA A 232 5.34 -6.96 7.79
CA ALA A 232 6.42 -6.02 7.47
C ALA A 232 7.73 -6.78 7.36
N ALA A 233 8.54 -6.48 6.35
CA ALA A 233 9.90 -6.96 6.25
C ALA A 233 10.74 -6.00 5.41
N SER A 234 11.95 -5.73 5.85
CA SER A 234 12.93 -4.98 5.11
C SER A 234 14.30 -5.65 5.26
N VAL A 235 14.98 -5.83 4.13
CA VAL A 235 16.35 -6.32 4.08
C VAL A 235 17.22 -5.18 3.58
N SER A 236 18.10 -4.69 4.46
CA SER A 236 19.26 -3.93 4.01
C SER A 236 20.39 -4.91 3.72
N TYR A 237 21.39 -4.51 2.93
CA TYR A 237 22.53 -5.37 2.59
C TYR A 237 23.26 -5.92 3.83
N THR A 238 23.03 -5.36 5.00
CA THR A 238 23.69 -5.70 6.26
C THR A 238 22.74 -6.24 7.34
N HIS A 239 21.43 -6.09 7.21
CA HIS A 239 20.47 -6.43 8.26
C HIS A 239 19.14 -6.91 7.70
N LEU A 240 18.54 -7.92 8.34
CA LEU A 240 17.15 -8.33 8.14
C LEU A 240 16.30 -7.78 9.29
N ARG A 241 15.22 -7.07 8.95
CA ARG A 241 14.18 -6.62 9.90
C ARG A 241 12.84 -7.19 9.47
N ALA A 242 12.17 -7.87 10.38
CA ALA A 242 10.83 -8.41 10.16
C ALA A 242 9.96 -8.20 11.39
N HIS A 243 8.65 -8.04 11.17
CA HIS A 243 7.64 -7.96 12.20
C HIS A 243 6.35 -8.63 11.71
N GLU A 244 5.77 -9.49 12.56
CA GLU A 244 4.45 -10.10 12.37
C GLU A 244 3.39 -9.35 13.15
#